data_0d8c08c21ab65ebbba224088ce6a24e0
#
_entry.id   0d8c08c21ab65ebbba224088ce6a24e0
#
_cell.length_a   1.000
_cell.length_b   1.000
_cell.length_c   1.000
_cell.angle_alpha   90.00
_cell.angle_beta   90.00
_cell.angle_gamma   90.00
#
_symmetry.space_group_name_H-M   'P 1'
#
loop_
_entity.id
_entity.type
_entity.pdbx_description
1 polymer ?
#
loop_
_entity_poly.entity_id
_entity_poly.type
_entity_poly.pdbx_seq_one_letter_code
_entity_poly.pdbx_strand_id
1 'polypeptide(L)'
;MLNGFGILHGGITFSLADSALAFASNSHGKKSVSIEASMSYIGQVMEGDILTATAEEASLTNKIGIYNITVTKEDKTVVALFKGTVYRTDKLWFDGE
;
A
#
# COMPACT_ATOMS: atom_id res chain seq x y z
N MET A 1 -17.47 -17.13 13.07
CA MET A 1 -16.06 -17.38 12.90
C MET A 1 -15.22 -16.14 13.14
N LEU A 2 -14.81 -16.00 14.35
CA LEU A 2 -14.15 -14.81 14.78
C LEU A 2 -12.84 -14.56 14.04
N ASN A 3 -12.01 -15.57 13.93
CA ASN A 3 -10.74 -15.41 13.26
C ASN A 3 -10.90 -15.10 11.79
N GLY A 4 -11.94 -15.65 11.18
CA GLY A 4 -12.22 -15.35 9.79
C GLY A 4 -12.56 -13.89 9.58
N PHE A 5 -13.34 -13.33 10.51
CA PHE A 5 -13.69 -11.92 10.40
C PHE A 5 -12.45 -11.03 10.53
N GLY A 6 -11.59 -11.31 11.53
CA GLY A 6 -10.36 -10.55 11.68
C GLY A 6 -9.42 -10.69 10.51
N ILE A 7 -9.29 -11.90 9.99
CA ILE A 7 -8.44 -12.14 8.83
C ILE A 7 -8.97 -11.41 7.62
N LEU A 8 -10.28 -11.41 7.42
CA LEU A 8 -10.88 -10.72 6.29
C LEU A 8 -10.60 -9.23 6.34
N HIS A 9 -10.76 -8.62 7.50
CA HIS A 9 -10.50 -7.20 7.65
C HIS A 9 -9.01 -6.88 7.48
N GLY A 10 -8.14 -7.75 7.98
CA GLY A 10 -6.70 -7.58 7.77
C GLY A 10 -6.34 -7.68 6.30
N GLY A 11 -6.96 -8.63 5.58
CA GLY A 11 -6.72 -8.79 4.16
C GLY A 11 -7.18 -7.59 3.36
N ILE A 12 -8.34 -7.02 3.71
CA ILE A 12 -8.84 -5.83 3.04
C ILE A 12 -7.92 -4.66 3.26
N THR A 13 -7.43 -4.49 4.49
CA THR A 13 -6.51 -3.40 4.82
C THR A 13 -5.21 -3.54 4.03
N PHE A 14 -4.69 -4.75 3.95
CA PHE A 14 -3.47 -5.02 3.17
C PHE A 14 -3.70 -4.71 1.69
N SER A 15 -4.82 -5.16 1.14
CA SER A 15 -5.13 -4.93 -0.27
C SER A 15 -5.23 -3.46 -0.58
N LEU A 16 -5.84 -2.67 0.31
CA LEU A 16 -5.95 -1.24 0.12
C LEU A 16 -4.57 -0.59 0.10
N ALA A 17 -3.71 -0.96 1.04
CA ALA A 17 -2.36 -0.41 1.09
C ALA A 17 -1.54 -0.82 -0.12
N ASP A 18 -1.68 -2.07 -0.55
CA ASP A 18 -0.96 -2.58 -1.71
C ASP A 18 -1.41 -1.87 -2.98
N SER A 19 -2.70 -1.58 -3.09
CA SER A 19 -3.21 -0.82 -4.24
C SER A 19 -2.68 0.60 -4.24
N ALA A 20 -2.58 1.22 -3.07
CA ALA A 20 -2.02 2.56 -2.96
C ALA A 20 -0.55 2.56 -3.35
N LEU A 21 0.19 1.52 -2.96
CA LEU A 21 1.59 1.37 -3.35
C LEU A 21 1.72 1.26 -4.86
N ALA A 22 0.89 0.42 -5.47
CA ALA A 22 0.94 0.22 -6.92
C ALA A 22 0.65 1.53 -7.65
N PHE A 23 -0.37 2.25 -7.20
CA PHE A 23 -0.73 3.52 -7.83
C PHE A 23 0.40 4.53 -7.70
N ALA A 24 0.95 4.68 -6.50
CA ALA A 24 1.99 5.67 -6.25
C ALA A 24 3.27 5.34 -7.00
N SER A 25 3.67 4.08 -6.98
CA SER A 25 4.95 3.70 -7.58
C SER A 25 4.91 3.75 -9.11
N ASN A 26 3.73 3.56 -9.70
CA ASN A 26 3.61 3.60 -11.16
C ASN A 26 3.25 4.98 -11.68
N SER A 27 3.06 5.96 -10.79
CA SER A 27 2.68 7.31 -11.21
C SER A 27 3.80 8.04 -11.94
N HIS A 28 5.02 7.53 -11.87
CA HIS A 28 6.18 8.14 -12.54
C HIS A 28 6.36 7.66 -13.97
N GLY A 29 5.44 6.87 -14.49
CA GLY A 29 5.48 6.42 -15.87
C GLY A 29 6.22 5.13 -16.12
N LYS A 30 7.04 4.69 -15.17
CA LYS A 30 7.76 3.42 -15.28
C LYS A 30 6.99 2.33 -14.57
N LYS A 31 6.97 1.15 -15.16
CA LYS A 31 6.37 -0.01 -14.50
C LYS A 31 7.24 -0.42 -13.34
N SER A 32 6.61 -0.71 -12.21
CA SER A 32 7.32 -1.09 -10.99
C SER A 32 6.82 -2.43 -10.50
N VAL A 33 7.75 -3.19 -9.91
CA VAL A 33 7.46 -4.51 -9.38
C VAL A 33 7.75 -4.47 -7.89
N SER A 34 6.79 -4.91 -7.09
CA SER A 34 6.99 -4.97 -5.64
C SER A 34 7.98 -6.07 -5.31
N ILE A 35 9.01 -5.73 -4.56
CA ILE A 35 10.03 -6.70 -4.16
C ILE A 35 10.08 -6.92 -2.66
N GLU A 36 9.41 -6.06 -1.91
CA GLU A 36 9.34 -6.21 -0.47
C GLU A 36 8.12 -5.45 0.03
N ALA A 37 7.43 -6.04 0.98
CA ALA A 37 6.30 -5.37 1.61
C ALA A 37 6.21 -5.83 3.05
N SER A 38 5.94 -4.91 3.95
CA SER A 38 5.69 -5.22 5.33
C SER A 38 4.54 -4.37 5.84
N MET A 39 3.80 -4.91 6.79
CA MET A 39 2.64 -4.22 7.33
C MET A 39 2.56 -4.44 8.83
N SER A 40 2.33 -3.36 9.55
CA SER A 40 2.09 -3.40 10.98
C SER A 40 0.64 -3.02 11.22
N TYR A 41 -0.10 -3.90 11.86
CA TYR A 41 -1.49 -3.65 12.22
C TYR A 41 -1.50 -3.05 13.62
N ILE A 42 -1.93 -1.81 13.72
CA ILE A 42 -1.83 -1.05 14.96
C ILE A 42 -3.19 -0.95 15.64
N GLY A 43 -4.22 -0.71 14.86
CA GLY A 43 -5.54 -0.48 15.39
C GLY A 43 -6.55 -1.49 14.89
N GLN A 44 -7.71 -1.46 15.50
CA GLN A 44 -8.79 -2.36 15.16
C GLN A 44 -9.67 -1.76 14.08
N VAL A 45 -10.03 -2.58 13.11
CA VAL A 45 -10.94 -2.19 12.06
C VAL A 45 -12.24 -2.94 12.28
N MET A 46 -13.33 -2.20 12.36
CA MET A 46 -14.65 -2.75 12.60
C MET A 46 -15.46 -2.69 11.32
N GLU A 47 -16.51 -3.50 11.27
CA GLU A 47 -17.43 -3.45 10.14
C GLU A 47 -18.04 -2.07 10.05
N GLY A 48 -18.05 -1.52 8.84
CA GLY A 48 -18.60 -0.18 8.63
C GLY A 48 -17.55 0.92 8.67
N ASP A 49 -16.34 0.62 9.11
CA ASP A 49 -15.27 1.62 9.11
C ASP A 49 -14.89 1.98 7.67
N ILE A 50 -14.65 3.26 7.45
CA ILE A 50 -14.18 3.75 6.17
C ILE A 50 -12.68 3.95 6.29
N LEU A 51 -11.94 3.27 5.42
CA LEU A 51 -10.48 3.29 5.46
C LEU A 51 -9.93 4.13 4.33
N THR A 52 -8.89 4.88 4.64
CA THR A 52 -8.17 5.69 3.67
C THR A 52 -6.71 5.32 3.72
N ALA A 53 -6.12 5.05 2.56
CA ALA A 53 -4.68 4.78 2.46
C ALA A 53 -4.01 5.99 1.86
N THR A 54 -2.98 6.48 2.52
CA THR A 54 -2.21 7.63 2.07
C THR A 54 -0.78 7.19 1.83
N ALA A 55 -0.30 7.37 0.61
CA ALA A 55 1.03 6.95 0.23
C ALA A 55 1.99 8.13 0.28
N GLU A 56 3.17 7.89 0.83
CA GLU A 56 4.25 8.86 0.90
C GLU A 56 5.50 8.25 0.31
N GLU A 57 6.11 8.93 -0.65
CA GLU A 57 7.35 8.48 -1.23
C GLU A 57 8.49 8.77 -0.26
N ALA A 58 9.10 7.71 0.27
CA ALA A 58 10.18 7.87 1.23
C ALA A 58 11.52 7.99 0.54
N SER A 59 11.70 7.28 -0.58
CA SER A 59 12.95 7.32 -1.32
C SER A 59 12.68 6.89 -2.75
N LEU A 60 13.31 7.55 -3.70
CA LEU A 60 13.16 7.20 -5.09
C LEU A 60 14.50 7.33 -5.78
N THR A 61 15.00 6.22 -6.28
CA THR A 61 16.20 6.21 -7.12
C THR A 61 15.80 5.76 -8.51
N ASN A 62 16.78 5.63 -9.40
CA ASN A 62 16.46 5.18 -10.75
C ASN A 62 15.88 3.76 -10.75
N LYS A 63 16.28 2.93 -9.80
CA LYS A 63 15.88 1.52 -9.81
C LYS A 63 14.99 1.12 -8.65
N ILE A 64 15.03 1.85 -7.53
CA ILE A 64 14.33 1.45 -6.31
C ILE A 64 13.44 2.58 -5.83
N GLY A 65 12.21 2.24 -5.49
CA GLY A 65 11.31 3.17 -4.83
C GLY A 65 10.86 2.60 -3.50
N ILE A 66 10.84 3.44 -2.47
CA ILE A 66 10.36 3.04 -1.15
C ILE A 66 9.22 3.97 -0.78
N TYR A 67 8.12 3.38 -0.38
CA TYR A 67 6.90 4.11 -0.06
C TYR A 67 6.38 3.69 1.29
N ASN A 68 5.92 4.68 2.05
CA ASN A 68 5.21 4.44 3.30
C ASN A 68 3.75 4.74 3.07
N ILE A 69 2.90 3.79 3.44
CA ILE A 69 1.46 3.96 3.29
C ILE A 69 0.83 3.87 4.67
N THR A 70 0.05 4.88 5.00
CA THR A 70 -0.66 4.94 6.27
C THR A 70 -2.13 4.68 6.00
N VAL A 71 -2.72 3.74 6.72
CA VAL A 71 -4.13 3.45 6.61
C VAL A 71 -4.83 4.00 7.84
N THR A 72 -5.81 4.84 7.62
CA THR A 72 -6.55 5.51 8.70
C THR A 72 -8.04 5.26 8.57
N LYS A 73 -8.72 5.38 9.70
CA LYS A 73 -10.19 5.44 9.72
C LYS A 73 -10.63 6.86 9.44
N GLU A 74 -11.94 7.04 9.29
CA GLU A 74 -12.49 8.36 9.00
C GLU A 74 -12.22 9.39 10.09
N ASP A 75 -12.00 8.95 11.33
CA ASP A 75 -11.67 9.86 12.43
C ASP A 75 -10.16 10.13 12.55
N LYS A 76 -9.40 9.72 11.54
CA LYS A 76 -7.95 9.91 11.45
C LYS A 76 -7.15 8.96 12.33
N THR A 77 -7.78 7.98 12.95
CA THR A 77 -7.07 6.98 13.74
C THR A 77 -6.26 6.09 12.81
N VAL A 78 -4.97 5.95 13.08
CA VAL A 78 -4.10 5.07 12.29
C VAL A 78 -4.36 3.63 12.69
N VAL A 79 -4.69 2.80 11.71
CA VAL A 79 -4.95 1.39 11.97
C VAL A 79 -3.85 0.48 11.42
N ALA A 80 -3.08 0.96 10.46
CA ALA A 80 -2.00 0.15 9.91
C ALA A 80 -0.94 1.03 9.26
N LEU A 81 0.29 0.55 9.31
CA LEU A 81 1.42 1.16 8.61
C LEU A 81 1.99 0.12 7.66
N PHE A 82 2.19 0.52 6.43
CA PHE A 82 2.66 -0.36 5.36
C PHE A 82 3.89 0.26 4.74
N LYS A 83 4.91 -0.56 4.51
CA LYS A 83 6.09 -0.12 3.81
C LYS A 83 6.26 -1.02 2.60
N GLY A 84 6.41 -0.42 1.44
CA GLY A 84 6.61 -1.16 0.21
C GLY A 84 7.86 -0.71 -0.49
N THR A 85 8.64 -1.67 -0.98
CA THR A 85 9.81 -1.41 -1.80
C THR A 85 9.54 -1.98 -3.17
N VAL A 86 9.76 -1.17 -4.19
CA VAL A 86 9.50 -1.58 -5.57
C VAL A 86 10.77 -1.46 -6.38
N TYR A 87 10.91 -2.35 -7.35
CA TYR A 87 11.95 -2.26 -8.36
C TYR A 87 11.35 -1.56 -9.57
N ARG A 88 11.99 -0.49 -10.01
CA ARG A 88 11.52 0.27 -11.16
C ARG A 88 12.15 -0.32 -12.40
N THR A 89 11.30 -0.84 -13.28
CA THR A 89 11.79 -1.42 -14.52
C THR A 89 12.09 -0.31 -15.51
N ASP A 90 12.80 -0.67 -16.59
CA ASP A 90 13.06 0.28 -17.65
C ASP A 90 11.88 0.42 -18.59
N LYS A 91 10.84 -0.38 -18.41
CA LYS A 91 9.66 -0.33 -19.26
C LYS A 91 8.74 0.80 -18.84
N LEU A 92 8.22 1.49 -19.82
CA LEU A 92 7.27 2.56 -19.58
C LEU A 92 5.85 2.06 -19.81
N TRP A 93 4.92 2.68 -19.10
CA TRP A 93 3.51 2.34 -19.27
C TRP A 93 3.01 2.63 -20.68
N PHE A 94 3.67 3.56 -21.37
CA PHE A 94 3.18 4.06 -22.64
C PHE A 94 3.94 3.50 -23.84
N ASP A 95 4.66 2.40 -23.64
CA ASP A 95 5.45 1.80 -24.71
C ASP A 95 4.70 0.73 -25.50
N GLY A 96 3.40 0.66 -25.31
CA GLY A 96 2.59 -0.30 -26.04
C GLY A 96 2.65 -1.70 -25.46
N GLU A 97 3.08 -1.82 -24.25
CA GLU A 97 3.14 -3.11 -23.57
C GLU A 97 1.80 -3.50 -22.92
#